data_057487d13de1b8fd4bdd3a9840ffdf67
#
_entry.id   057487d13de1b8fd4bdd3a9840ffdf67
#
_cell.length_a   1.000
_cell.length_b   1.000
_cell.length_c   1.000
_cell.angle_alpha   90.00
_cell.angle_beta   90.00
_cell.angle_gamma   90.00
#
_symmetry.space_group_name_H-M   'P 1'
#
loop_
_entity.id
_entity.type
_entity.pdbx_description
1 polymer ?
#
loop_
_entity_poly.entity_id
_entity_poly.type
_entity_poly.pdbx_seq_one_letter_code
_entity_poly.pdbx_strand_id
1 'polypeptide(L)'
;MPAILIIDDNASVGTALDVLFSLHDIDTLQAQSPADGLAMLEAHAVDLVIQDMNFTEDTTSGEEGEALFAQIRARHPDLPVILLTAWTHLSSAVDLVKAGAADYLAKPWEHRNL
;
A
#
# COMPACT_ATOMS: atom_id res chain seq x y z
N MET A 1 -9.87 -15.06 9.96
CA MET A 1 -10.33 -13.99 9.05
C MET A 1 -9.15 -13.38 8.33
N PRO A 2 -9.24 -13.11 7.03
CA PRO A 2 -8.14 -12.46 6.34
C PRO A 2 -7.92 -11.05 6.89
N ALA A 3 -6.66 -10.65 6.92
CA ALA A 3 -6.27 -9.33 7.38
C ALA A 3 -5.45 -8.63 6.31
N ILE A 4 -5.82 -7.41 5.99
CA ILE A 4 -5.14 -6.57 5.01
C ILE A 4 -4.50 -5.40 5.74
N LEU A 5 -3.21 -5.18 5.50
CA LEU A 5 -2.52 -4.00 6.02
C LEU A 5 -2.50 -2.93 4.94
N ILE A 6 -2.99 -1.74 5.29
CA ILE A 6 -3.01 -0.59 4.39
C ILE A 6 -1.97 0.40 4.88
N ILE A 7 -0.98 0.70 4.06
CA ILE A 7 0.10 1.62 4.39
C ILE A 7 0.00 2.84 3.49
N ASP A 8 -0.53 3.94 4.02
CA ASP A 8 -0.72 5.18 3.28
C ASP A 8 -0.72 6.33 4.27
N ASP A 9 0.00 7.41 3.97
CA ASP A 9 0.07 8.55 4.86
C ASP A 9 -1.22 9.38 4.89
N ASN A 10 -2.10 9.17 3.94
CA ASN A 10 -3.41 9.81 3.92
C ASN A 10 -4.42 8.91 4.63
N ALA A 11 -4.81 9.30 5.83
CA ALA A 11 -5.73 8.51 6.64
C ALA A 11 -7.09 8.28 5.96
N SER A 12 -7.54 9.18 5.09
CA SER A 12 -8.81 8.99 4.39
C SER A 12 -8.77 7.82 3.42
N VAL A 13 -7.62 7.53 2.83
CA VAL A 13 -7.47 6.36 1.97
C VAL A 13 -7.67 5.08 2.78
N GLY A 14 -7.01 4.97 3.92
CA GLY A 14 -7.16 3.81 4.80
C GLY A 14 -8.58 3.65 5.30
N THR A 15 -9.23 4.75 5.67
CA THR A 15 -10.61 4.72 6.14
C THR A 15 -11.56 4.25 5.03
N ALA A 16 -11.39 4.76 3.82
CA ALA A 16 -12.23 4.36 2.68
C ALA A 16 -12.09 2.87 2.37
N LEU A 17 -10.86 2.36 2.39
CA LEU A 17 -10.61 0.95 2.13
C LEU A 17 -11.13 0.08 3.27
N ASP A 18 -11.01 0.54 4.52
CA ASP A 18 -11.53 -0.18 5.67
C ASP A 18 -13.05 -0.38 5.56
N VAL A 19 -13.76 0.68 5.20
CA VAL A 19 -15.21 0.59 4.99
C VAL A 19 -15.54 -0.42 3.90
N LEU A 20 -14.84 -0.33 2.77
CA LEU A 20 -15.06 -1.25 1.67
C LEU A 20 -14.83 -2.70 2.07
N PHE A 21 -13.71 -2.98 2.73
CA PHE A 21 -13.37 -4.35 3.09
C PHE A 21 -14.24 -4.89 4.21
N SER A 22 -14.70 -4.04 5.13
CA SER A 22 -15.59 -4.50 6.19
C SER A 22 -16.93 -5.01 5.65
N LEU A 23 -17.35 -4.50 4.50
CA LEU A 23 -18.56 -4.99 3.83
C LEU A 23 -18.40 -6.45 3.35
N HIS A 24 -17.17 -6.92 3.25
CA HIS A 24 -16.85 -8.28 2.81
C HIS A 24 -16.26 -9.14 3.95
N ASP A 25 -16.44 -8.71 5.19
CA ASP A 25 -15.94 -9.43 6.38
C ASP A 25 -14.41 -9.59 6.37
N ILE A 26 -13.70 -8.59 5.85
CA ILE A 26 -12.24 -8.58 5.83
C ILE A 26 -11.75 -7.53 6.81
N ASP A 27 -10.88 -7.93 7.73
CA ASP A 27 -10.29 -7.02 8.70
C ASP A 27 -9.17 -6.21 8.08
N THR A 28 -9.04 -4.94 8.47
CA THR A 28 -7.94 -4.11 8.02
C THR A 28 -7.15 -3.55 9.19
N LEU A 29 -5.86 -3.36 8.94
CA LEU A 29 -4.95 -2.63 9.82
C LEU A 29 -4.46 -1.44 9.02
N GLN A 30 -4.24 -0.31 9.66
CA GLN A 30 -3.79 0.91 8.99
C GLN A 30 -2.49 1.40 9.58
N ALA A 31 -1.56 1.76 8.70
CA ALA A 31 -0.30 2.40 9.06
C ALA A 31 -0.12 3.63 8.17
N GLN A 32 0.40 4.70 8.72
CA GLN A 32 0.53 5.96 7.99
C GLN A 32 1.97 6.28 7.60
N SER A 33 2.88 5.37 7.85
CA SER A 33 4.28 5.52 7.44
C SER A 33 4.88 4.17 7.12
N PRO A 34 5.97 4.14 6.34
CA PRO A 34 6.68 2.89 6.09
C PRO A 34 7.15 2.20 7.38
N ALA A 35 7.67 2.97 8.34
CA ALA A 35 8.13 2.40 9.60
C ALA A 35 7.00 1.74 10.39
N ASP A 36 5.84 2.40 10.46
CA ASP A 36 4.68 1.83 11.14
C ASP A 36 4.17 0.59 10.42
N GLY A 37 4.18 0.61 9.09
CA GLY A 37 3.78 -0.53 8.30
C GLY A 37 4.65 -1.75 8.56
N LEU A 38 5.96 -1.56 8.58
CA LEU A 38 6.89 -2.66 8.86
C LEU A 38 6.72 -3.18 10.29
N ALA A 39 6.50 -2.28 11.26
CA ALA A 39 6.25 -2.69 12.64
C ALA A 39 4.97 -3.52 12.75
N MET A 40 3.93 -3.16 12.04
CA MET A 40 2.68 -3.91 12.03
C MET A 40 2.84 -5.30 11.40
N LEU A 41 3.67 -5.42 10.37
CA LEU A 41 3.95 -6.72 9.77
C LEU A 41 4.66 -7.67 10.74
N GLU A 42 5.48 -7.12 11.65
CA GLU A 42 6.15 -7.93 12.66
C GLU A 42 5.22 -8.30 13.81
N ALA A 43 4.21 -7.49 14.09
CA ALA A 43 3.32 -7.68 15.24
C ALA A 43 2.05 -8.45 14.91
N HIS A 44 1.63 -8.51 13.65
CA HIS A 44 0.36 -9.10 13.25
C HIS A 44 0.52 -10.05 12.08
N ALA A 45 -0.37 -11.04 12.00
CA ALA A 45 -0.45 -11.91 10.83
C ALA A 45 -1.24 -11.17 9.75
N VAL A 46 -0.58 -10.88 8.63
CA VAL A 46 -1.17 -10.13 7.52
C VAL A 46 -1.16 -11.00 6.27
N ASP A 47 -2.27 -11.01 5.55
CA ASP A 47 -2.45 -11.83 4.36
C ASP A 47 -2.20 -11.06 3.06
N LEU A 48 -2.29 -9.74 3.11
CA LEU A 48 -2.12 -8.88 1.94
C LEU A 48 -1.71 -7.49 2.40
N VAL A 49 -0.82 -6.85 1.67
CA VAL A 49 -0.45 -5.46 1.91
C VAL A 49 -0.93 -4.61 0.74
N ILE A 50 -1.53 -3.48 1.04
CA ILE A 50 -1.82 -2.42 0.07
C ILE A 50 -0.99 -1.23 0.50
N GLN A 51 -0.01 -0.84 -0.31
CA GLN A 51 0.90 0.25 0.06
C GLN A 51 0.86 1.40 -0.91
N ASP A 52 1.00 2.60 -0.38
CA ASP A 52 1.17 3.80 -1.17
C ASP A 52 2.59 3.84 -1.76
N MET A 53 2.73 4.46 -2.91
CA MET A 53 4.03 4.66 -3.56
C MET A 53 4.71 5.94 -3.10
N ASN A 54 3.96 6.93 -2.63
CA ASN A 54 4.50 8.22 -2.18
C ASN A 54 3.94 8.57 -0.82
N PHE A 55 4.82 8.69 0.18
CA PHE A 55 4.43 8.94 1.57
C PHE A 55 4.55 10.40 2.00
N THR A 56 5.18 11.23 1.20
CA THR A 56 5.24 12.66 1.47
C THR A 56 4.82 13.43 0.23
N GLU A 57 4.17 14.56 0.45
CA GLU A 57 3.70 15.38 -0.65
C GLU A 57 4.84 15.94 -1.50
N ASP A 58 5.99 16.12 -0.88
CA ASP A 58 7.17 16.67 -1.55
C ASP A 58 7.88 15.65 -2.43
N THR A 59 7.58 14.38 -2.27
CA THR A 59 8.25 13.31 -2.99
C THR A 59 7.35 12.83 -4.13
N THR A 60 7.82 12.98 -5.34
CA THR A 60 7.04 12.59 -6.51
C THR A 60 7.67 11.43 -7.28
N SER A 61 8.81 10.92 -6.81
CA SER A 61 9.57 9.90 -7.53
C SER A 61 9.11 8.47 -7.28
N GLY A 62 8.34 8.24 -6.22
CA GLY A 62 7.97 6.88 -5.83
C GLY A 62 9.07 6.12 -5.09
N GLU A 63 10.19 6.77 -4.78
CA GLU A 63 11.32 6.11 -4.12
C GLU A 63 10.97 5.54 -2.76
N GLU A 64 10.12 6.22 -2.00
CA GLU A 64 9.71 5.74 -0.69
C GLU A 64 8.89 4.46 -0.81
N GLY A 65 7.99 4.40 -1.78
CA GLY A 65 7.21 3.21 -2.03
C GLY A 65 8.06 2.06 -2.53
N GLU A 66 9.03 2.33 -3.38
CA GLU A 66 9.96 1.32 -3.87
C GLU A 66 10.79 0.75 -2.72
N ALA A 67 11.30 1.61 -1.84
CA ALA A 67 12.09 1.18 -0.69
C ALA A 67 11.26 0.34 0.27
N LEU A 68 10.02 0.75 0.54
CA LEU A 68 9.13 -0.02 1.39
C LEU A 68 8.84 -1.39 0.79
N PHE A 69 8.52 -1.44 -0.50
CA PHE A 69 8.27 -2.71 -1.17
C PHE A 69 9.47 -3.64 -1.07
N ALA A 70 10.67 -3.12 -1.29
CA ALA A 70 11.89 -3.92 -1.21
C ALA A 70 12.08 -4.51 0.19
N GLN A 71 11.80 -3.72 1.24
CA GLN A 71 11.91 -4.19 2.61
C GLN A 71 10.86 -5.24 2.94
N ILE A 72 9.62 -5.04 2.48
CA ILE A 72 8.57 -6.04 2.68
C ILE A 72 8.95 -7.34 1.98
N ARG A 73 9.41 -7.25 0.75
CA ARG A 73 9.75 -8.44 -0.04
C ARG A 73 10.93 -9.20 0.56
N ALA A 74 11.88 -8.49 1.14
CA ALA A 74 13.04 -9.12 1.77
C ALA A 74 12.65 -9.92 3.01
N ARG A 75 11.68 -9.43 3.78
CA ARG A 75 11.25 -10.07 5.02
C ARG A 75 10.10 -11.05 4.82
N HIS A 76 9.27 -10.81 3.84
CA HIS A 76 8.07 -11.60 3.58
C HIS A 76 7.98 -11.91 2.09
N PRO A 77 8.79 -12.85 1.58
CA PRO A 77 8.93 -13.07 0.14
C PRO A 77 7.66 -13.55 -0.55
N ASP A 78 6.73 -14.14 0.20
CA ASP A 78 5.49 -14.67 -0.37
C ASP A 78 4.27 -13.81 -0.10
N LEU A 79 4.43 -12.70 0.62
CA LEU A 79 3.30 -11.85 0.97
C LEU A 79 2.88 -11.01 -0.24
N PRO A 80 1.61 -11.11 -0.69
CA PRO A 80 1.15 -10.29 -1.80
C PRO A 80 1.13 -8.81 -1.44
N VAL A 81 1.60 -7.97 -2.35
CA VAL A 81 1.61 -6.52 -2.18
C VAL A 81 0.93 -5.88 -3.38
N ILE A 82 -0.08 -5.06 -3.12
CA ILE A 82 -0.74 -4.25 -4.14
C ILE A 82 -0.28 -2.81 -3.95
N LEU A 83 0.08 -2.16 -5.02
CA LEU A 83 0.62 -0.81 -5.00
C LEU A 83 -0.48 0.20 -5.31
N LEU A 84 -0.61 1.25 -4.48
CA LEU A 84 -1.47 2.39 -4.78
C LEU A 84 -0.61 3.50 -5.33
N THR A 85 -0.92 3.97 -6.51
CA THR A 85 -0.10 4.97 -7.17
C THR A 85 -0.95 6.04 -7.84
N ALA A 86 -0.40 7.25 -7.92
CA ALA A 86 -0.98 8.31 -8.73
C ALA A 86 -0.74 8.01 -10.20
N TRP A 87 -1.57 8.57 -11.08
CA TRP A 87 -1.42 8.39 -12.52
C TRP A 87 -0.04 8.74 -13.04
N THR A 88 0.61 9.74 -12.43
CA THR A 88 1.93 10.21 -12.85
C THR A 88 3.05 9.21 -12.52
N HIS A 89 2.77 8.16 -11.77
CA HIS A 89 3.79 7.21 -11.30
C HIS A 89 3.50 5.77 -11.73
N LEU A 90 2.67 5.59 -12.76
CA LEU A 90 2.31 4.25 -13.22
C LEU A 90 3.52 3.44 -13.70
N SER A 91 4.50 4.09 -14.32
CA SER A 91 5.68 3.36 -14.80
C SER A 91 6.47 2.72 -13.67
N SER A 92 6.61 3.42 -12.54
CA SER A 92 7.28 2.85 -11.36
C SER A 92 6.52 1.66 -10.80
N ALA A 93 5.19 1.75 -10.75
CA ALA A 93 4.36 0.65 -10.27
C ALA A 93 4.48 -0.58 -11.19
N VAL A 94 4.50 -0.38 -12.49
CA VAL A 94 4.67 -1.48 -13.45
C VAL A 94 6.02 -2.16 -13.24
N ASP A 95 7.08 -1.39 -13.01
CA ASP A 95 8.39 -1.95 -12.74
C ASP A 95 8.40 -2.81 -11.47
N LEU A 96 7.70 -2.38 -10.43
CA LEU A 96 7.61 -3.16 -9.19
C LEU A 96 6.76 -4.42 -9.36
N VAL A 97 5.75 -4.39 -10.20
CA VAL A 97 4.99 -5.61 -10.52
C VAL A 97 5.92 -6.62 -11.19
N LYS A 98 6.76 -6.16 -12.10
CA LYS A 98 7.77 -7.03 -12.73
C LYS A 98 8.77 -7.56 -11.71
N ALA A 99 9.01 -6.81 -10.63
CA ALA A 99 9.92 -7.22 -9.57
C ALA A 99 9.25 -8.07 -8.47
N GLY A 100 7.97 -8.37 -8.61
CA GLY A 100 7.28 -9.29 -7.71
C GLY A 100 6.06 -8.76 -6.97
N ALA A 101 5.66 -7.49 -7.18
CA ALA A 101 4.41 -7.03 -6.62
C ALA A 101 3.25 -7.74 -7.30
N ALA A 102 2.15 -7.95 -6.57
CA ALA A 102 1.01 -8.67 -7.10
C ALA A 102 0.25 -7.87 -8.14
N ASP A 103 0.09 -6.56 -7.91
CA ASP A 103 -0.67 -5.70 -8.81
C ASP A 103 -0.45 -4.24 -8.41
N TYR A 104 -1.04 -3.32 -9.16
CA TYR A 104 -1.11 -1.92 -8.79
C TYR A 104 -2.49 -1.37 -9.08
N LEU A 105 -2.86 -0.29 -8.38
CA LEU A 105 -4.11 0.41 -8.57
C LEU A 105 -3.84 1.89 -8.58
N ALA A 106 -4.43 2.61 -9.54
CA ALA A 106 -4.38 4.06 -9.54
C ALA A 106 -5.36 4.60 -8.51
N LYS A 107 -5.00 5.70 -7.86
CA LYS A 107 -5.85 6.31 -6.83
C LYS A 107 -6.96 7.11 -7.51
N PRO A 108 -8.18 6.58 -7.63
CA PRO A 108 -9.23 7.27 -8.37
C PRO A 108 -9.76 8.50 -7.64
N TRP A 109 -9.67 8.49 -6.33
CA TRP A 109 -10.21 9.60 -5.54
C TRP A 109 -9.33 10.85 -5.59
N GLU A 110 -8.14 10.79 -6.12
CA GLU A 110 -7.33 11.97 -6.32
C GLU A 110 -7.91 12.90 -7.36
N HIS A 111 -8.78 12.38 -8.21
CA HIS A 111 -9.42 13.16 -9.27
C HIS A 111 -10.80 13.67 -8.88
N ARG A 112 -11.21 13.41 -7.68
CA ARG A 112 -12.58 13.67 -7.25
C ARG A 112 -12.84 15.08 -6.82
N ASN A 113 -11.82 15.85 -6.68
CA ASN A 113 -11.95 17.24 -6.29
C ASN A 113 -12.24 18.16 -7.47
N LEU A 114 -12.40 17.59 -8.60
CA LEU A 114 -12.69 18.31 -9.82
C LEU A 114 -14.15 18.78 -9.85
#